data_23b2c0fb2211c852b9457c442d310e7b
#
_entry.id   23b2c0fb2211c852b9457c442d310e7b
#
_cell.length_a   1.000
_cell.length_b   1.000
_cell.length_c   1.000
_cell.angle_alpha   90.00
_cell.angle_beta   90.00
_cell.angle_gamma   90.00
#
_symmetry.space_group_name_H-M   'P 1'
#
loop_
_entity.id
_entity.type
_entity.pdbx_description
1 polymer ?
#
loop_
_entity_poly.entity_id
_entity_poly.type
_entity_poly.pdbx_seq_one_letter_code
_entity_poly.pdbx_strand_id
1 'polypeptide(L)'
;MKKIVVLSVFVLLTSFAAMAQKYAFVDSDYIRKNIPAFNAAQEQLDKLSKQWEKEVSDGYAVVEQMYKSYQNESVLLSQDMKTKREEAIVTKEKEIKDLQNKYFGVEGELFKKREELVKPIQDEILKAIKEIAVEGSYAVIFDTAAGGNILFANPKYDLSDQVLQKLGYKN
;
A
#
# COMPACT_ATOMS: atom_id res chain seq x y z
N MET A 1 66.45 12.43 3.39
CA MET A 1 65.37 13.31 3.80
C MET A 1 64.39 13.57 2.66
N LYS A 2 64.82 14.06 1.48
CA LYS A 2 63.90 14.36 0.34
C LYS A 2 63.04 13.16 -0.09
N LYS A 3 63.58 11.94 -0.11
CA LYS A 3 62.80 10.71 -0.48
C LYS A 3 61.70 10.36 0.55
N ILE A 4 61.94 10.63 1.82
CA ILE A 4 60.96 10.37 2.89
C ILE A 4 59.81 11.40 2.82
N VAL A 5 60.13 12.66 2.53
CA VAL A 5 59.15 13.71 2.34
C VAL A 5 58.25 13.42 1.12
N VAL A 6 58.82 12.96 0.00
CA VAL A 6 58.04 12.60 -1.19
C VAL A 6 57.12 11.38 -0.89
N LEU A 7 57.61 10.38 -0.16
CA LEU A 7 56.81 9.24 0.22
C LEU A 7 55.65 9.61 1.18
N SER A 8 55.92 10.54 2.13
CA SER A 8 54.87 11.03 3.05
C SER A 8 53.81 11.84 2.32
N VAL A 9 54.16 12.64 1.35
CA VAL A 9 53.24 13.42 0.50
C VAL A 9 52.39 12.47 -0.36
N PHE A 10 52.98 11.39 -0.88
CA PHE A 10 52.24 10.43 -1.69
C PHE A 10 51.23 9.62 -0.83
N VAL A 11 51.57 9.24 0.39
CA VAL A 11 50.68 8.57 1.34
C VAL A 11 49.53 9.52 1.77
N LEU A 12 49.81 10.82 1.95
CA LEU A 12 48.76 11.81 2.28
C LEU A 12 47.79 12.02 1.10
N LEU A 13 48.26 12.00 -0.15
CA LEU A 13 47.43 12.16 -1.35
C LEU A 13 46.52 10.94 -1.60
N THR A 14 46.92 9.75 -1.22
CA THR A 14 46.09 8.54 -1.34
C THR A 14 45.02 8.43 -0.27
N SER A 15 45.17 9.14 0.85
CA SER A 15 44.16 9.14 1.95
C SER A 15 42.88 9.92 1.59
N PHE A 16 42.88 10.78 0.57
CA PHE A 16 41.71 11.55 0.15
C PHE A 16 40.75 10.78 -0.79
N ALA A 17 41.10 9.56 -1.22
CA ALA A 17 40.22 8.71 -1.99
C ALA A 17 39.23 7.90 -1.11
N ALA A 18 38.93 8.36 0.10
CA ALA A 18 37.80 7.84 0.87
C ALA A 18 36.53 8.14 0.09
N MET A 19 36.01 7.14 -0.62
CA MET A 19 34.76 7.23 -1.35
C MET A 19 33.68 7.60 -0.33
N ALA A 20 33.33 8.87 -0.28
CA ALA A 20 32.20 9.33 0.53
C ALA A 20 30.95 8.57 0.06
N GLN A 21 30.42 7.69 0.90
CA GLN A 21 29.19 6.98 0.60
C GLN A 21 28.09 8.02 0.40
N LYS A 22 27.47 7.99 -0.77
CA LYS A 22 26.36 8.91 -1.08
C LYS A 22 25.08 8.34 -0.49
N TYR A 23 24.36 9.17 0.21
CA TYR A 23 23.02 8.89 0.73
C TYR A 23 22.03 9.84 0.07
N ALA A 24 20.81 9.35 -0.13
CA ALA A 24 19.72 10.16 -0.65
C ALA A 24 18.40 9.77 0.01
N PHE A 25 17.36 10.53 -0.30
CA PHE A 25 16.01 10.30 0.20
C PHE A 25 15.03 10.31 -0.97
N VAL A 26 13.89 9.67 -0.76
CA VAL A 26 12.70 9.81 -1.59
C VAL A 26 11.48 9.91 -0.66
N ASP A 27 10.45 10.60 -1.10
CA ASP A 27 9.12 10.56 -0.51
C ASP A 27 8.23 9.70 -1.42
N SER A 28 8.02 8.45 -1.04
CA SER A 28 7.22 7.52 -1.84
C SER A 28 5.74 7.91 -1.90
N ASP A 29 5.20 8.63 -0.91
CA ASP A 29 3.84 9.17 -0.94
C ASP A 29 3.72 10.30 -1.94
N TYR A 30 4.68 11.22 -1.94
CA TYR A 30 4.75 12.29 -2.93
C TYR A 30 4.85 11.72 -4.35
N ILE A 31 5.75 10.75 -4.58
CA ILE A 31 5.89 10.09 -5.88
C ILE A 31 4.56 9.48 -6.32
N ARG A 32 3.92 8.66 -5.47
CA ARG A 32 2.65 8.00 -5.79
C ARG A 32 1.54 8.99 -6.13
N LYS A 33 1.39 10.07 -5.34
CA LYS A 33 0.37 11.12 -5.57
C LYS A 33 0.52 11.83 -6.90
N ASN A 34 1.75 11.91 -7.42
CA ASN A 34 2.05 12.55 -8.71
C ASN A 34 2.01 11.60 -9.90
N ILE A 35 1.60 10.33 -9.71
CA ILE A 35 1.39 9.35 -10.79
C ILE A 35 -0.11 9.23 -11.07
N PRO A 36 -0.62 9.73 -12.22
CA PRO A 36 -2.05 9.67 -12.54
C PRO A 36 -2.63 8.25 -12.53
N ALA A 37 -1.85 7.27 -13.00
CA ALA A 37 -2.25 5.86 -13.00
C ALA A 37 -2.47 5.33 -11.57
N PHE A 38 -1.66 5.74 -10.59
CA PHE A 38 -1.84 5.38 -9.18
C PHE A 38 -3.13 5.98 -8.61
N ASN A 39 -3.40 7.25 -8.91
CA ASN A 39 -4.61 7.92 -8.45
C ASN A 39 -5.87 7.27 -9.04
N ALA A 40 -5.85 6.92 -10.33
CA ALA A 40 -6.94 6.20 -10.99
C ALA A 40 -7.16 4.80 -10.39
N ALA A 41 -6.08 4.06 -10.10
CA ALA A 41 -6.14 2.76 -9.45
C ALA A 41 -6.75 2.88 -8.04
N GLN A 42 -6.34 3.87 -7.26
CA GLN A 42 -6.88 4.13 -5.92
C GLN A 42 -8.38 4.49 -5.98
N GLU A 43 -8.78 5.34 -6.92
CA GLU A 43 -10.18 5.71 -7.12
C GLU A 43 -11.06 4.49 -7.49
N GLN A 44 -10.52 3.60 -8.32
CA GLN A 44 -11.21 2.35 -8.68
C GLN A 44 -11.36 1.42 -7.47
N LEU A 45 -10.31 1.27 -6.65
CA LEU A 45 -10.36 0.47 -5.42
C LEU A 45 -11.38 1.04 -4.43
N ASP A 46 -11.42 2.37 -4.25
CA ASP A 46 -12.35 3.03 -3.36
C ASP A 46 -13.81 2.85 -3.83
N LYS A 47 -14.07 2.89 -5.12
CA LYS A 47 -15.40 2.61 -5.71
C LYS A 47 -15.83 1.17 -5.45
N LEU A 48 -14.94 0.21 -5.69
CA LEU A 48 -15.22 -1.21 -5.43
C LEU A 48 -15.45 -1.48 -3.95
N SER A 49 -14.61 -0.91 -3.06
CA SER A 49 -14.78 -1.04 -1.61
C SER A 49 -16.14 -0.56 -1.16
N LYS A 50 -16.55 0.66 -1.56
CA LYS A 50 -17.86 1.24 -1.23
C LYS A 50 -19.02 0.40 -1.76
N GLN A 51 -18.89 -0.15 -2.96
CA GLN A 51 -19.90 -1.02 -3.55
C GLN A 51 -20.07 -2.30 -2.73
N TRP A 52 -18.98 -2.96 -2.38
CA TRP A 52 -18.98 -4.19 -1.61
C TRP A 52 -19.39 -3.98 -0.15
N GLU A 53 -18.96 -2.88 0.47
CA GLU A 53 -19.43 -2.46 1.80
C GLU A 53 -20.95 -2.31 1.82
N LYS A 54 -21.49 -1.66 0.79
CA LYS A 54 -22.95 -1.50 0.64
C LYS A 54 -23.65 -2.85 0.49
N GLU A 55 -23.15 -3.75 -0.36
CA GLU A 55 -23.74 -5.08 -0.58
C GLU A 55 -23.77 -5.89 0.72
N VAL A 56 -22.68 -5.89 1.49
CA VAL A 56 -22.60 -6.55 2.80
C VAL A 56 -23.56 -5.90 3.79
N SER A 57 -23.61 -4.58 3.84
CA SER A 57 -24.52 -3.82 4.72
C SER A 57 -26.00 -4.10 4.40
N ASP A 58 -26.36 -4.08 3.11
CA ASP A 58 -27.73 -4.40 2.67
C ASP A 58 -28.08 -5.86 3.05
N GLY A 59 -27.12 -6.79 2.96
CA GLY A 59 -27.28 -8.16 3.39
C GLY A 59 -27.57 -8.28 4.89
N TYR A 60 -26.82 -7.57 5.74
CA TYR A 60 -27.10 -7.53 7.19
C TYR A 60 -28.44 -6.89 7.52
N ALA A 61 -28.85 -5.86 6.77
CA ALA A 61 -30.18 -5.27 6.94
C ALA A 61 -31.32 -6.28 6.68
N VAL A 62 -31.13 -7.17 5.68
CA VAL A 62 -32.09 -8.27 5.44
C VAL A 62 -32.11 -9.24 6.61
N VAL A 63 -30.96 -9.62 7.17
CA VAL A 63 -30.87 -10.48 8.35
C VAL A 63 -31.61 -9.85 9.55
N GLU A 64 -31.38 -8.56 9.80
CA GLU A 64 -32.08 -7.82 10.86
C GLU A 64 -33.59 -7.83 10.66
N GLN A 65 -34.05 -7.64 9.44
CA GLN A 65 -35.48 -7.72 9.13
C GLN A 65 -36.06 -9.13 9.36
N MET A 66 -35.32 -10.18 9.00
CA MET A 66 -35.71 -11.57 9.27
C MET A 66 -35.86 -11.81 10.78
N TYR A 67 -34.92 -11.33 11.59
CA TYR A 67 -34.99 -11.40 13.05
C TYR A 67 -36.22 -10.66 13.61
N LYS A 68 -36.46 -9.43 13.18
CA LYS A 68 -37.63 -8.65 13.61
C LYS A 68 -38.94 -9.35 13.26
N SER A 69 -39.05 -9.89 12.05
CA SER A 69 -40.23 -10.64 11.63
C SER A 69 -40.41 -11.89 12.48
N TYR A 70 -39.32 -12.63 12.73
CA TYR A 70 -39.37 -13.82 13.59
C TYR A 70 -39.81 -13.48 15.01
N GLN A 71 -39.27 -12.45 15.63
CA GLN A 71 -39.68 -12.04 16.98
C GLN A 71 -41.18 -11.69 17.05
N ASN A 72 -41.70 -10.96 16.06
CA ASN A 72 -43.08 -10.56 16.02
C ASN A 72 -44.04 -11.74 15.79
N GLU A 73 -43.64 -12.71 14.98
CA GLU A 73 -44.48 -13.84 14.59
C GLU A 73 -44.31 -15.05 15.51
N SER A 74 -43.26 -15.16 16.31
CA SER A 74 -42.80 -16.32 17.04
C SER A 74 -43.90 -16.94 17.96
N VAL A 75 -44.76 -16.11 18.52
CA VAL A 75 -45.85 -16.56 19.39
C VAL A 75 -46.91 -17.34 18.61
N LEU A 76 -47.08 -17.05 17.33
CA LEU A 76 -48.08 -17.63 16.45
C LEU A 76 -47.57 -18.87 15.69
N LEU A 77 -46.24 -19.10 15.69
CA LEU A 77 -45.63 -20.18 14.92
C LEU A 77 -45.62 -21.54 15.66
N SER A 78 -45.85 -22.62 14.93
CA SER A 78 -45.58 -23.97 15.41
C SER A 78 -44.07 -24.16 15.63
N GLN A 79 -43.69 -25.20 16.43
CA GLN A 79 -42.28 -25.48 16.70
C GLN A 79 -41.48 -25.77 15.43
N ASP A 80 -42.03 -26.50 14.47
CA ASP A 80 -41.40 -26.78 13.18
C ASP A 80 -41.18 -25.50 12.37
N MET A 81 -42.13 -24.56 12.37
CA MET A 81 -41.98 -23.27 11.70
C MET A 81 -40.94 -22.40 12.37
N LYS A 82 -40.82 -22.39 13.70
CA LYS A 82 -39.78 -21.70 14.43
C LYS A 82 -38.41 -22.16 14.00
N THR A 83 -38.19 -23.51 14.06
CA THR A 83 -36.91 -24.11 13.65
C THR A 83 -36.52 -23.69 12.22
N LYS A 84 -37.45 -23.78 11.27
CA LYS A 84 -37.20 -23.39 9.87
C LYS A 84 -36.83 -21.91 9.74
N ARG A 85 -37.48 -21.03 10.50
CA ARG A 85 -37.16 -19.59 10.49
C ARG A 85 -35.79 -19.30 11.08
N GLU A 86 -35.44 -19.95 12.20
CA GLU A 86 -34.12 -19.82 12.84
C GLU A 86 -33.02 -20.34 11.92
N GLU A 87 -33.18 -21.50 11.29
CA GLU A 87 -32.24 -22.05 10.31
C GLU A 87 -32.06 -21.13 9.11
N ALA A 88 -33.14 -20.50 8.62
CA ALA A 88 -33.07 -19.55 7.50
C ALA A 88 -32.28 -18.31 7.88
N ILE A 89 -32.46 -17.80 9.10
CA ILE A 89 -31.70 -16.63 9.62
C ILE A 89 -30.22 -16.98 9.73
N VAL A 90 -29.88 -18.09 10.39
CA VAL A 90 -28.48 -18.55 10.56
C VAL A 90 -27.81 -18.78 9.21
N THR A 91 -28.54 -19.38 8.27
CA THR A 91 -28.02 -19.58 6.89
C THR A 91 -27.72 -18.24 6.23
N LYS A 92 -28.64 -17.27 6.35
CA LYS A 92 -28.47 -15.95 5.76
C LYS A 92 -27.30 -15.20 6.40
N GLU A 93 -27.16 -15.24 7.72
CA GLU A 93 -26.00 -14.64 8.42
C GLU A 93 -24.68 -15.23 7.91
N LYS A 94 -24.63 -16.56 7.76
CA LYS A 94 -23.44 -17.23 7.24
C LYS A 94 -23.12 -16.79 5.82
N GLU A 95 -24.12 -16.71 4.93
CA GLU A 95 -23.94 -16.22 3.56
C GLU A 95 -23.32 -14.81 3.53
N ILE A 96 -23.82 -13.90 4.38
CA ILE A 96 -23.30 -12.52 4.41
C ILE A 96 -21.89 -12.46 5.00
N LYS A 97 -21.62 -13.27 6.03
CA LYS A 97 -20.27 -13.39 6.58
C LYS A 97 -19.27 -13.96 5.55
N ASP A 98 -19.68 -14.96 4.79
CA ASP A 98 -18.87 -15.54 3.73
C ASP A 98 -18.64 -14.50 2.59
N LEU A 99 -19.65 -13.73 2.25
CA LEU A 99 -19.55 -12.62 1.29
C LEU A 99 -18.57 -11.54 1.77
N GLN A 100 -18.67 -11.14 3.03
CA GLN A 100 -17.74 -10.20 3.66
C GLN A 100 -16.30 -10.73 3.60
N ASN A 101 -16.07 -11.98 3.94
CA ASN A 101 -14.77 -12.62 3.88
C ASN A 101 -14.24 -12.71 2.44
N LYS A 102 -15.13 -13.01 1.47
CA LYS A 102 -14.78 -13.01 0.05
C LYS A 102 -14.25 -11.66 -0.41
N TYR A 103 -14.89 -10.55 0.01
CA TYR A 103 -14.48 -9.22 -0.42
C TYR A 103 -13.30 -8.67 0.38
N PHE A 104 -13.34 -8.79 1.71
CA PHE A 104 -12.43 -8.09 2.63
C PHE A 104 -11.52 -9.02 3.44
N GLY A 105 -11.60 -10.33 3.22
CA GLY A 105 -10.68 -11.29 3.87
C GLY A 105 -9.22 -11.06 3.49
N VAL A 106 -8.31 -11.75 4.16
CA VAL A 106 -6.84 -11.59 4.00
C VAL A 106 -6.39 -11.73 2.53
N GLU A 107 -7.00 -12.64 1.77
CA GLU A 107 -6.78 -12.82 0.33
C GLU A 107 -8.07 -12.56 -0.47
N GLY A 108 -8.88 -11.64 0.04
CA GLY A 108 -10.17 -11.29 -0.57
C GLY A 108 -10.02 -10.54 -1.90
N GLU A 109 -11.16 -10.28 -2.53
CA GLU A 109 -11.19 -9.63 -3.85
C GLU A 109 -10.58 -8.21 -3.82
N LEU A 110 -10.72 -7.46 -2.71
CA LEU A 110 -10.11 -6.14 -2.58
C LEU A 110 -8.58 -6.23 -2.56
N PHE A 111 -8.02 -7.21 -1.86
CA PHE A 111 -6.58 -7.47 -1.85
C PHE A 111 -6.08 -7.80 -3.26
N LYS A 112 -6.75 -8.74 -3.94
CA LYS A 112 -6.37 -9.15 -5.31
C LYS A 112 -6.43 -7.97 -6.29
N LYS A 113 -7.47 -7.13 -6.19
CA LYS A 113 -7.58 -5.94 -7.03
C LYS A 113 -6.50 -4.92 -6.75
N ARG A 114 -6.08 -4.77 -5.49
CA ARG A 114 -4.94 -3.92 -5.14
C ARG A 114 -3.63 -4.44 -5.74
N GLU A 115 -3.38 -5.75 -5.62
CA GLU A 115 -2.21 -6.37 -6.24
C GLU A 115 -2.22 -6.19 -7.77
N GLU A 116 -3.36 -6.34 -8.40
CA GLU A 116 -3.51 -6.17 -9.85
C GLU A 116 -3.26 -4.73 -10.32
N LEU A 117 -3.79 -3.74 -9.61
CA LEU A 117 -3.80 -2.35 -10.06
C LEU A 117 -2.62 -1.53 -9.54
N VAL A 118 -2.20 -1.77 -8.30
CA VAL A 118 -1.21 -0.92 -7.62
C VAL A 118 0.19 -1.51 -7.67
N LYS A 119 0.31 -2.83 -7.55
CA LYS A 119 1.62 -3.48 -7.52
C LYS A 119 2.50 -3.18 -8.76
N PRO A 120 1.99 -3.23 -10.00
CA PRO A 120 2.82 -2.89 -11.17
C PRO A 120 3.41 -1.49 -11.07
N ILE A 121 2.63 -0.51 -10.60
CA ILE A 121 3.09 0.89 -10.45
C ILE A 121 4.18 0.99 -9.37
N GLN A 122 4.01 0.28 -8.25
CA GLN A 122 5.02 0.23 -7.19
C GLN A 122 6.32 -0.42 -7.69
N ASP A 123 6.21 -1.48 -8.48
CA ASP A 123 7.38 -2.17 -9.06
C ASP A 123 8.13 -1.24 -10.04
N GLU A 124 7.43 -0.43 -10.85
CA GLU A 124 8.02 0.59 -11.71
C GLU A 124 8.74 1.69 -10.92
N ILE A 125 8.12 2.21 -9.85
CA ILE A 125 8.74 3.19 -8.95
C ILE A 125 10.03 2.61 -8.35
N LEU A 126 9.97 1.40 -7.81
CA LEU A 126 11.12 0.75 -7.21
C LEU A 126 12.24 0.51 -8.22
N LYS A 127 11.89 0.14 -9.46
CA LYS A 127 12.83 -0.01 -10.56
C LYS A 127 13.53 1.31 -10.87
N ALA A 128 12.79 2.39 -11.01
CA ALA A 128 13.34 3.74 -11.26
C ALA A 128 14.29 4.19 -10.14
N ILE A 129 13.91 3.97 -8.87
CA ILE A 129 14.76 4.28 -7.71
C ILE A 129 16.07 3.47 -7.77
N LYS A 130 16.02 2.18 -8.06
CA LYS A 130 17.21 1.32 -8.17
C LYS A 130 18.13 1.78 -9.29
N GLU A 131 17.59 2.15 -10.43
CA GLU A 131 18.39 2.65 -11.55
C GLU A 131 19.08 3.98 -11.18
N ILE A 132 18.37 4.93 -10.54
CA ILE A 132 18.95 6.18 -10.05
C ILE A 132 20.03 5.90 -9.00
N ALA A 133 19.81 4.93 -8.11
CA ALA A 133 20.80 4.54 -7.10
C ALA A 133 22.11 4.06 -7.74
N VAL A 134 22.01 3.22 -8.75
CA VAL A 134 23.18 2.69 -9.48
C VAL A 134 23.89 3.79 -10.28
N GLU A 135 23.14 4.56 -11.07
CA GLU A 135 23.67 5.65 -11.90
C GLU A 135 24.37 6.74 -11.05
N GLY A 136 23.76 7.08 -9.91
CA GLY A 136 24.27 8.09 -8.98
C GLY A 136 25.34 7.59 -7.99
N SER A 137 25.61 6.27 -7.99
CA SER A 137 26.50 5.61 -7.00
C SER A 137 26.05 5.89 -5.56
N TYR A 138 24.76 5.85 -5.30
CA TYR A 138 24.21 5.96 -3.95
C TYR A 138 24.36 4.64 -3.21
N ALA A 139 24.90 4.68 -1.98
CA ALA A 139 25.00 3.52 -1.13
C ALA A 139 23.63 3.10 -0.54
N VAL A 140 22.81 4.08 -0.21
CA VAL A 140 21.46 3.88 0.34
C VAL A 140 20.55 5.02 -0.11
N ILE A 141 19.30 4.70 -0.40
CA ILE A 141 18.21 5.68 -0.56
C ILE A 141 17.15 5.34 0.48
N PHE A 142 16.82 6.30 1.33
CA PHE A 142 15.83 6.18 2.40
C PHE A 142 14.47 6.69 1.91
N ASP A 143 13.40 6.02 2.34
CA ASP A 143 12.03 6.50 2.12
C ASP A 143 11.57 7.31 3.33
N THR A 144 11.25 8.59 3.13
CA THR A 144 10.77 9.48 4.20
C THR A 144 9.30 9.26 4.54
N ALA A 145 8.51 8.68 3.62
CA ALA A 145 7.10 8.39 3.82
C ALA A 145 6.86 7.07 4.61
N ALA A 146 7.84 6.18 4.68
CA ALA A 146 7.68 4.85 5.28
C ALA A 146 7.61 4.83 6.81
N GLY A 147 7.39 5.98 7.48
CA GLY A 147 7.27 6.06 8.94
C GLY A 147 8.57 5.78 9.70
N GLY A 148 9.72 5.82 9.03
CA GLY A 148 11.04 5.70 9.63
C GLY A 148 11.36 6.88 10.55
N ASN A 149 12.30 6.68 11.49
CA ASN A 149 12.74 7.72 12.43
C ASN A 149 13.61 8.79 11.77
N ILE A 150 13.24 9.28 10.57
CA ILE A 150 13.94 10.37 9.88
C ILE A 150 13.33 11.67 10.38
N LEU A 151 14.03 12.36 11.30
CA LEU A 151 13.59 13.62 11.87
C LEU A 151 13.83 14.81 10.93
N PHE A 152 14.80 14.70 10.05
CA PHE A 152 15.16 15.72 9.08
C PHE A 152 15.81 15.10 7.85
N ALA A 153 15.33 15.46 6.68
CA ALA A 153 15.95 15.18 5.38
C ALA A 153 16.23 16.51 4.68
N ASN A 154 17.48 16.74 4.28
CA ASN A 154 17.83 17.95 3.53
C ASN A 154 17.28 17.82 2.10
N PRO A 155 16.44 18.78 1.63
CA PRO A 155 15.82 18.73 0.29
C PRO A 155 16.82 18.60 -0.86
N LYS A 156 18.06 19.02 -0.67
CA LYS A 156 19.15 18.89 -1.67
C LYS A 156 19.41 17.41 -2.06
N TYR A 157 19.11 16.48 -1.16
CA TYR A 157 19.33 15.04 -1.33
C TYR A 157 18.05 14.28 -1.59
N ASP A 158 16.93 14.97 -1.82
CA ASP A 158 15.66 14.38 -2.23
C ASP A 158 15.69 14.10 -3.75
N LEU A 159 15.43 12.86 -4.10
CA LEU A 159 15.43 12.35 -5.47
C LEU A 159 14.01 12.11 -6.01
N SER A 160 12.97 12.48 -5.26
CA SER A 160 11.58 12.19 -5.63
C SER A 160 11.22 12.72 -7.02
N ASP A 161 11.60 13.96 -7.34
CA ASP A 161 11.36 14.55 -8.66
C ASP A 161 12.16 13.85 -9.77
N GLN A 162 13.37 13.39 -9.47
CA GLN A 162 14.15 12.61 -10.43
C GLN A 162 13.50 11.25 -10.74
N VAL A 163 12.88 10.62 -9.71
CA VAL A 163 12.12 9.39 -9.90
C VAL A 163 10.92 9.66 -10.81
N LEU A 164 10.15 10.72 -10.56
CA LEU A 164 9.01 11.11 -11.40
C LEU A 164 9.44 11.41 -12.84
N GLN A 165 10.54 12.13 -13.04
CA GLN A 165 11.10 12.41 -14.37
C GLN A 165 11.51 11.12 -15.10
N LYS A 166 12.15 10.18 -14.38
CA LYS A 166 12.59 8.91 -14.95
C LYS A 166 11.41 8.02 -15.36
N LEU A 167 10.28 8.13 -14.64
CA LEU A 167 9.01 7.49 -14.96
C LEU A 167 8.21 8.20 -16.07
N GLY A 168 8.70 9.36 -16.56
CA GLY A 168 8.04 10.13 -17.62
C GLY A 168 6.98 11.12 -17.13
N TYR A 169 6.88 11.32 -15.81
CA TYR A 169 5.99 12.31 -15.22
C TYR A 169 6.77 13.61 -14.99
N LYS A 170 6.24 14.71 -15.51
CA LYS A 170 6.80 16.06 -15.25
C LYS A 170 6.07 16.69 -14.07
N ASN A 171 6.84 17.29 -13.17
CA ASN A 171 6.33 18.28 -12.23
C ASN A 171 6.09 19.60 -12.93
#